data_685f4879ac857267fcbd8302459a11e2
#
_entry.id   685f4879ac857267fcbd8302459a11e2
#
_cell.length_a   1.000
_cell.length_b   1.000
_cell.length_c   1.000
_cell.angle_alpha   90.00
_cell.angle_beta   90.00
_cell.angle_gamma   90.00
#
_symmetry.space_group_name_H-M   'P 1'
#
loop_
_entity.id
_entity.type
_entity.pdbx_description
1 polymer ?
#
loop_
_entity_poly.entity_id
_entity_poly.type
_entity_poly.pdbx_seq_one_letter_code
_entity_poly.pdbx_strand_id
1 'polypeptide(L)'
;MAPKLTSAQHAQLAFLGTLPAKFERIHRQIEEIASMRADDTQVRNLCRFLDESRNQAGTLNLGPLADTFGRMSMMARRGGGLQMKVRGLREGLASLRTNFEGAHRAASTPAAHPDGEEKPKPA
;
A
#
# COMPACT_ATOMS: atom_id res chain seq x y z
N MET A 1 8.58 9.82 -31.85
CA MET A 1 7.79 10.47 -30.78
C MET A 1 8.07 9.80 -29.46
N ALA A 2 8.29 10.57 -28.42
CA ALA A 2 8.60 10.01 -27.12
C ALA A 2 7.35 9.34 -26.53
N PRO A 3 7.52 8.19 -25.86
CA PRO A 3 6.40 7.55 -25.18
C PRO A 3 5.87 8.44 -24.08
N LYS A 4 4.58 8.33 -23.85
CA LYS A 4 3.90 9.11 -22.80
C LYS A 4 3.28 8.16 -21.80
N LEU A 5 3.11 8.63 -20.59
CA LEU A 5 2.40 7.88 -19.57
C LEU A 5 0.92 7.81 -19.93
N THR A 6 0.30 6.68 -19.63
CA THR A 6 -1.13 6.50 -19.86
C THR A 6 -1.93 7.23 -18.78
N SER A 7 -3.25 7.37 -19.02
CA SER A 7 -4.15 7.91 -18.00
C SER A 7 -4.10 7.07 -16.74
N ALA A 8 -4.02 5.74 -16.89
CA ALA A 8 -3.93 4.85 -15.75
C ALA A 8 -2.65 5.10 -14.97
N GLN A 9 -1.52 5.30 -15.66
CA GLN A 9 -0.26 5.60 -14.99
C GLN A 9 -0.32 6.93 -14.25
N HIS A 10 -0.94 7.94 -14.84
CA HIS A 10 -1.11 9.23 -14.16
C HIS A 10 -1.94 9.08 -12.89
N ALA A 11 -3.03 8.30 -12.95
CA ALA A 11 -3.86 8.06 -11.78
C ALA A 11 -3.08 7.30 -10.71
N GLN A 12 -2.29 6.31 -11.10
CA GLN A 12 -1.46 5.57 -10.16
C GLN A 12 -0.44 6.49 -9.48
N LEU A 13 0.21 7.35 -10.26
CA LEU A 13 1.20 8.27 -9.70
C LEU A 13 0.58 9.26 -8.71
N ALA A 14 -0.64 9.73 -9.01
CA ALA A 14 -1.34 10.62 -8.09
C ALA A 14 -1.59 9.94 -6.75
N PHE A 15 -2.05 8.70 -6.77
CA PHE A 15 -2.27 7.93 -5.56
C PHE A 15 -0.95 7.65 -4.84
N LEU A 16 0.06 7.20 -5.59
CA LEU A 16 1.36 6.86 -5.02
C LEU A 16 2.01 8.08 -4.33
N GLY A 17 1.77 9.27 -4.89
CA GLY A 17 2.29 10.50 -4.28
C GLY A 17 1.74 10.77 -2.90
N THR A 18 0.60 10.18 -2.53
CA THR A 18 0.02 10.36 -1.20
C THR A 18 0.56 9.34 -0.20
N LEU A 19 1.26 8.31 -0.66
CA LEU A 19 1.64 7.19 0.21
C LEU A 19 2.74 7.51 1.21
N PRO A 20 3.78 8.30 0.88
CA PRO A 20 4.79 8.57 1.91
C PRO A 20 4.21 9.14 3.19
N ALA A 21 3.29 10.11 3.09
CA ALA A 21 2.64 10.67 4.27
C ALA A 21 1.77 9.63 4.98
N LYS A 22 1.11 8.77 4.21
CA LYS A 22 0.30 7.69 4.79
C LYS A 22 1.18 6.68 5.53
N PHE A 23 2.35 6.37 4.98
CA PHE A 23 3.27 5.45 5.65
C PHE A 23 3.73 6.03 6.99
N GLU A 24 4.00 7.32 7.05
CA GLU A 24 4.39 7.96 8.31
C GLU A 24 3.26 7.90 9.32
N ARG A 25 2.03 8.12 8.87
CA ARG A 25 0.87 8.01 9.74
C ARG A 25 0.70 6.59 10.28
N ILE A 26 0.85 5.59 9.39
CA ILE A 26 0.76 4.19 9.80
C ILE A 26 1.85 3.87 10.81
N HIS A 27 3.07 4.33 10.55
CA HIS A 27 4.19 4.12 11.47
C HIS A 27 3.87 4.65 12.86
N ARG A 28 3.38 5.88 12.95
CA ARG A 28 3.04 6.46 14.25
C ARG A 28 1.95 5.65 14.96
N GLN A 29 0.95 5.19 14.21
CA GLN A 29 -0.13 4.40 14.80
C GLN A 29 0.38 3.06 15.30
N ILE A 30 1.29 2.42 14.56
CA ILE A 30 1.88 1.16 15.01
C ILE A 30 2.67 1.38 16.30
N GLU A 31 3.43 2.46 16.38
CA GLU A 31 4.23 2.72 17.57
C GLU A 31 3.36 3.08 18.78
N GLU A 32 2.22 3.72 18.56
CA GLU A 32 1.27 3.95 19.64
C GLU A 32 0.69 2.65 20.17
N ILE A 33 0.38 1.72 19.26
CA ILE A 33 -0.06 0.39 19.67
C ILE A 33 1.03 -0.32 20.44
N ALA A 34 2.27 -0.24 19.95
CA ALA A 34 3.42 -0.90 20.59
C ALA A 34 3.66 -0.37 22.00
N SER A 35 3.41 0.91 22.24
CA SER A 35 3.62 1.51 23.54
C SER A 35 2.37 1.46 24.41
N MET A 36 1.33 0.75 23.95
CA MET A 36 0.07 0.54 24.66
C MET A 36 -0.68 1.85 24.93
N ARG A 37 -0.49 2.84 24.06
CA ARG A 37 -1.21 4.11 24.18
C ARG A 37 -2.42 4.20 23.25
N ALA A 38 -2.56 3.23 22.34
CA ALA A 38 -3.71 3.23 21.44
C ALA A 38 -4.89 2.55 22.10
N ASP A 39 -6.07 3.16 21.99
CA ASP A 39 -7.30 2.54 22.44
C ASP A 39 -7.98 1.81 21.28
N ASP A 40 -9.12 1.17 21.59
CA ASP A 40 -9.84 0.40 20.58
C ASP A 40 -10.28 1.26 19.40
N THR A 41 -10.66 2.50 19.66
CA THR A 41 -11.07 3.41 18.59
C THR A 41 -9.92 3.68 17.64
N GLN A 42 -8.73 3.90 18.18
CA GLN A 42 -7.56 4.15 17.35
C GLN A 42 -7.19 2.94 16.51
N VAL A 43 -7.30 1.74 17.08
CA VAL A 43 -7.04 0.51 16.33
C VAL A 43 -8.07 0.34 15.21
N ARG A 44 -9.34 0.60 15.49
CA ARG A 44 -10.38 0.53 14.46
C ARG A 44 -10.15 1.55 13.37
N ASN A 45 -9.70 2.75 13.73
CA ASN A 45 -9.38 3.78 12.74
C ASN A 45 -8.23 3.34 11.83
N LEU A 46 -7.22 2.69 12.40
CA LEU A 46 -6.13 2.15 11.59
C LEU A 46 -6.67 1.08 10.62
N CYS A 47 -7.51 0.19 11.09
CA CYS A 47 -8.10 -0.84 10.23
C CYS A 47 -8.87 -0.22 9.08
N ARG A 48 -9.68 0.80 9.37
CA ARG A 48 -10.46 1.47 8.33
C ARG A 48 -9.54 2.15 7.32
N PHE A 49 -8.50 2.81 7.81
CA PHE A 49 -7.54 3.47 6.94
C PHE A 49 -6.84 2.48 6.01
N LEU A 50 -6.45 1.33 6.55
CA LEU A 50 -5.83 0.27 5.76
C LEU A 50 -6.81 -0.29 4.72
N ASP A 51 -8.07 -0.48 5.10
CA ASP A 51 -9.08 -0.98 4.17
C ASP A 51 -9.35 0.00 3.04
N GLU A 52 -9.43 1.29 3.35
CA GLU A 52 -9.64 2.31 2.34
C GLU A 52 -8.47 2.36 1.37
N SER A 53 -7.26 2.27 1.91
CA SER A 53 -6.07 2.28 1.08
C SER A 53 -6.01 1.03 0.19
N ARG A 54 -6.41 -0.12 0.73
CA ARG A 54 -6.50 -1.35 -0.06
C ARG A 54 -7.45 -1.18 -1.23
N ASN A 55 -8.62 -0.61 -0.96
CA ASN A 55 -9.63 -0.45 -2.01
C ASN A 55 -9.14 0.51 -3.10
N GLN A 56 -8.50 1.60 -2.71
CA GLN A 56 -7.95 2.55 -3.67
C GLN A 56 -6.85 1.92 -4.52
N ALA A 57 -5.95 1.19 -3.88
CA ALA A 57 -4.87 0.51 -4.61
C ALA A 57 -5.43 -0.54 -5.56
N GLY A 58 -6.46 -1.27 -5.13
CA GLY A 58 -7.09 -2.28 -5.98
C GLY A 58 -7.74 -1.68 -7.21
N THR A 59 -8.42 -0.55 -7.03
CA THR A 59 -9.07 0.13 -8.14
C THR A 59 -8.05 0.59 -9.19
N LEU A 60 -6.83 0.90 -8.74
CA LEU A 60 -5.78 1.37 -9.64
C LEU A 60 -4.88 0.24 -10.14
N ASN A 61 -5.26 -1.00 -9.89
CA ASN A 61 -4.49 -2.17 -10.31
C ASN A 61 -3.09 -2.23 -9.69
N LEU A 62 -2.97 -1.73 -8.47
CA LEU A 62 -1.74 -1.79 -7.71
C LEU A 62 -1.82 -2.99 -6.76
N GLY A 63 -1.79 -4.20 -7.35
CA GLY A 63 -2.06 -5.46 -6.65
C GLY A 63 -1.20 -5.69 -5.42
N PRO A 64 0.13 -5.62 -5.54
CA PRO A 64 0.98 -5.87 -4.35
C PRO A 64 0.69 -4.92 -3.19
N LEU A 65 0.43 -3.65 -3.48
CA LEU A 65 0.05 -2.69 -2.43
C LEU A 65 -1.29 -3.07 -1.82
N ALA A 66 -2.29 -3.39 -2.66
CA ALA A 66 -3.60 -3.77 -2.18
C ALA A 66 -3.52 -4.99 -1.27
N ASP A 67 -2.75 -6.00 -1.69
CA ASP A 67 -2.60 -7.23 -0.91
C ASP A 67 -1.96 -6.96 0.44
N THR A 68 -0.92 -6.12 0.46
CA THR A 68 -0.22 -5.81 1.71
C THR A 68 -1.11 -5.01 2.65
N PHE A 69 -1.83 -4.01 2.15
CA PHE A 69 -2.79 -3.28 2.97
C PHE A 69 -3.83 -4.22 3.56
N GLY A 70 -4.32 -5.16 2.75
CA GLY A 70 -5.33 -6.12 3.22
C GLY A 70 -4.80 -7.02 4.33
N ARG A 71 -3.58 -7.53 4.17
CA ARG A 71 -2.98 -8.37 5.20
C ARG A 71 -2.77 -7.59 6.50
N MET A 72 -2.33 -6.34 6.40
CA MET A 72 -2.14 -5.51 7.58
C MET A 72 -3.44 -5.23 8.30
N SER A 73 -4.52 -4.99 7.54
CA SER A 73 -5.82 -4.76 8.13
C SER A 73 -6.29 -5.99 8.91
N MET A 74 -6.13 -7.16 8.31
CA MET A 74 -6.50 -8.41 9.00
C MET A 74 -5.67 -8.60 10.27
N MET A 75 -4.39 -8.27 10.20
CA MET A 75 -3.49 -8.40 11.34
C MET A 75 -3.88 -7.45 12.46
N ALA A 76 -4.25 -6.22 12.12
CA ALA A 76 -4.65 -5.24 13.11
C ALA A 76 -5.96 -5.63 13.80
N ARG A 77 -6.85 -6.34 13.09
CA ARG A 77 -8.12 -6.78 13.66
C ARG A 77 -7.99 -8.03 14.51
N ARG A 78 -6.94 -8.82 14.27
CA ARG A 78 -6.80 -10.11 14.93
C ARG A 78 -6.52 -9.90 16.42
N GLY A 79 -7.19 -10.67 17.26
CA GLY A 79 -6.87 -10.72 18.66
C GLY A 79 -5.57 -11.48 18.87
N GLY A 80 -5.08 -11.49 20.09
CA GLY A 80 -3.90 -12.23 20.44
C GLY A 80 -2.79 -11.33 20.94
N GLY A 81 -1.56 -11.83 20.93
CA GLY A 81 -0.43 -11.15 21.52
C GLY A 81 -0.09 -9.83 20.86
N LEU A 82 0.09 -8.82 21.70
CA LEU A 82 0.45 -7.49 21.23
C LEU A 82 1.75 -7.51 20.43
N GLN A 83 2.75 -8.26 20.90
CA GLN A 83 4.04 -8.30 20.25
C GLN A 83 3.96 -8.87 18.84
N MET A 84 3.15 -9.92 18.66
CA MET A 84 2.98 -10.53 17.35
C MET A 84 2.28 -9.56 16.40
N LYS A 85 1.26 -8.87 16.89
CA LYS A 85 0.53 -7.88 16.09
C LYS A 85 1.47 -6.76 15.63
N VAL A 86 2.24 -6.21 16.56
CA VAL A 86 3.15 -5.11 16.24
C VAL A 86 4.23 -5.55 15.26
N ARG A 87 4.80 -6.74 15.48
CA ARG A 87 5.80 -7.26 14.57
C ARG A 87 5.23 -7.38 13.15
N GLY A 88 4.05 -7.97 13.03
CA GLY A 88 3.43 -8.16 11.73
C GLY A 88 3.12 -6.85 11.04
N LEU A 89 2.62 -5.87 11.80
CA LEU A 89 2.33 -4.55 11.23
C LEU A 89 3.61 -3.84 10.78
N ARG A 90 4.69 -3.95 11.55
CA ARG A 90 5.97 -3.37 11.15
C ARG A 90 6.51 -4.02 9.88
N GLU A 91 6.41 -5.34 9.79
CA GLU A 91 6.83 -6.05 8.59
C GLU A 91 5.97 -5.66 7.40
N GLY A 92 4.67 -5.49 7.64
CA GLY A 92 3.76 -5.04 6.59
C GLY A 92 4.12 -3.66 6.08
N LEU A 93 4.46 -2.75 6.99
CA LEU A 93 4.86 -1.41 6.57
C LEU A 93 6.15 -1.45 5.73
N ALA A 94 7.10 -2.29 6.11
CA ALA A 94 8.32 -2.45 5.30
C ALA A 94 7.97 -2.97 3.92
N SER A 95 7.03 -3.92 3.83
CA SER A 95 6.58 -4.44 2.55
C SER A 95 5.89 -3.37 1.72
N LEU A 96 5.07 -2.52 2.37
CA LEU A 96 4.43 -1.41 1.67
C LEU A 96 5.46 -0.48 1.02
N ARG A 97 6.54 -0.18 1.72
CA ARG A 97 7.57 0.69 1.19
C ARG A 97 8.24 0.07 -0.03
N THR A 98 8.52 -1.23 0.02
CA THR A 98 9.09 -1.95 -1.11
C THR A 98 8.11 -1.99 -2.28
N ASN A 99 6.84 -2.30 -2.00
CA ASN A 99 5.80 -2.33 -3.02
C ASN A 99 5.63 -0.95 -3.67
N PHE A 100 5.71 0.10 -2.85
CA PHE A 100 5.62 1.47 -3.34
C PHE A 100 6.71 1.77 -4.34
N GLU A 101 7.95 1.42 -4.01
CA GLU A 101 9.07 1.70 -4.90
C GLU A 101 8.91 1.00 -6.24
N GLY A 102 8.49 -0.27 -6.22
CA GLY A 102 8.26 -1.01 -7.46
C GLY A 102 7.12 -0.42 -8.27
N ALA A 103 6.03 -0.08 -7.60
CA ALA A 103 4.86 0.48 -8.27
C ALA A 103 5.17 1.86 -8.85
N HIS A 104 5.90 2.67 -8.11
CA HIS A 104 6.27 4.01 -8.56
C HIS A 104 7.17 3.93 -9.80
N ARG A 105 8.13 3.02 -9.77
CA ARG A 105 9.01 2.82 -10.93
C ARG A 105 8.21 2.42 -12.16
N ALA A 106 7.31 1.45 -11.99
CA ALA A 106 6.50 0.98 -13.11
C ALA A 106 5.57 2.08 -13.64
N ALA A 107 4.95 2.84 -12.73
CA ALA A 107 4.02 3.90 -13.15
C ALA A 107 4.76 5.10 -13.75
N SER A 108 6.03 5.27 -13.44
CA SER A 108 6.83 6.37 -13.96
C SER A 108 7.48 6.06 -15.30
N THR A 109 7.42 4.81 -15.74
CA THR A 109 8.12 4.36 -16.95
C THR A 109 7.11 4.28 -18.09
N PRO A 110 7.28 5.07 -19.16
CA PRO A 110 6.40 4.95 -20.33
C PRO A 110 6.50 3.56 -20.93
N ALA A 111 5.38 3.05 -21.40
CA ALA A 111 5.35 1.76 -22.05
C ALA A 111 6.17 1.80 -23.33
N ALA A 112 7.00 0.79 -23.53
CA ALA A 112 7.79 0.68 -24.76
C ALA A 112 6.89 0.45 -25.96
N HIS A 113 5.78 -0.24 -25.74
CA HIS A 113 4.78 -0.51 -26.76
C HIS A 113 3.45 0.07 -26.30
N PRO A 114 3.06 1.22 -26.85
CA PRO A 114 1.81 1.85 -26.40
C PRO A 114 0.59 0.97 -26.57
N ASP A 115 0.61 0.03 -27.51
CA ASP A 115 -0.51 -0.87 -27.70
C ASP A 115 -0.48 -2.00 -26.68
N GLY A 116 0.48 -2.01 -25.93
CA GLY A 116 0.52 -2.93 -24.84
C GLY A 116 0.85 -4.28 -25.16
N GLU A 117 0.85 -4.36 -25.65
CA GLU A 117 0.87 -5.37 -25.69
C GLU A 117 1.48 -6.00 -25.01
N GLU A 118 1.36 -5.86 -24.56
CA GLU A 118 1.85 -6.13 -24.06
C GLU A 118 1.81 -6.99 -23.56
N LYS A 119 1.61 -7.59 -23.63
CA LYS A 119 1.56 -8.30 -23.27
C LYS A 119 2.10 -9.00 -22.85
N PRO A 120 2.02 -9.44 -22.49
CA PRO A 120 2.38 -10.04 -21.95
C PRO A 120 2.92 -10.81 -21.78
N LYS A 121 3.15 -11.28 -21.68
CA LYS A 121 3.66 -11.96 -21.59
C LYS A 121 3.90 -12.80 -21.29
N PRO A 122 4.28 -12.99 -21.53
CA PRO A 122 4.57 -14.06 -21.35
C PRO A 122 4.58 -14.75 -20.71
N ALA A 123 4.33 -15.03 -20.67
CA ALA A 123 4.54 -15.87 -20.03
C ALA A 123 4.96 -16.83 -19.87
#